data_9b628564d98a8d8e27d19e6c21550637
#
_entry.id   9b628564d98a8d8e27d19e6c21550637
#
_cell.length_a   1.000
_cell.length_b   1.000
_cell.length_c   1.000
_cell.angle_alpha   90.00
_cell.angle_beta   90.00
_cell.angle_gamma   90.00
#
_symmetry.space_group_name_H-M   'P 1'
#
loop_
_entity.id
_entity.type
_entity.pdbx_description
1 polymer ?
#
loop_
_entity_poly.entity_id
_entity_poly.type
_entity_poly.pdbx_seq_one_letter_code
_entity_poly.pdbx_strand_id
1 'polypeptide(L)'
;MMKKGFLQLLFLLMVIPSAAQVLPMDYSYCGYERSEQPIPNAAVKVYVQPTGGDDAPLIQQAIDMVSRQKPDARLGVRGAVLLGDGVFNLATPLRIRTSGVVLRGSGRDRTILRKTGYDRGALLYIEGRSQRIYGDTVEVENTPAGALTISVKSLPKTWTVGTRLLVWRPSTADWIRSLGCESFGGGQRMGYWAWHPGDIDLRWNRRIMSYKGNTLALDAPVTLSIEQRWGGAKAVAYIQPGLLERCGVENLTLESDYDRTLPKDENHCWDGVSITDAENCWVRMVTFRHFAGSSVVVGRSASQVTVEDCKSLAPVSEIGGLRRRTYLVFGEKTLFQRCYSEYGINDYAAGHTAPGPNAFVQCDSWQSYGPSGSISSMAPGLLFDLVNIDGNDLLLRNLELEKFG
;
A
#
# COMPACT_ATOMS: atom_id res chain seq x y z
N MET A 1 17.54 36.76 73.72
CA MET A 1 16.28 36.35 73.09
C MET A 1 16.53 36.27 71.55
N MET A 2 16.80 35.10 71.09
CA MET A 2 17.01 34.88 69.63
C MET A 2 15.73 34.34 69.01
N LYS A 3 15.16 35.11 68.01
CA LYS A 3 14.02 34.67 67.22
C LYS A 3 14.53 33.75 66.13
N LYS A 4 14.10 32.48 66.09
CA LYS A 4 14.31 31.53 65.06
C LYS A 4 13.31 31.84 63.93
N GLY A 5 13.79 32.28 62.77
CA GLY A 5 13.00 32.39 61.56
C GLY A 5 12.91 31.02 60.88
N PHE A 6 11.70 30.54 60.67
CA PHE A 6 11.38 29.30 59.93
C PHE A 6 11.28 29.64 58.44
N LEU A 7 12.24 29.19 57.64
CA LEU A 7 12.22 29.34 56.19
C LEU A 7 11.41 28.17 55.59
N GLN A 8 10.17 28.41 55.18
CA GLN A 8 9.38 27.45 54.44
C GLN A 8 9.85 27.43 52.96
N LEU A 9 10.48 26.32 52.56
CA LEU A 9 10.87 26.04 51.18
C LEU A 9 9.63 25.53 50.42
N LEU A 10 9.05 26.40 49.58
CA LEU A 10 7.92 26.05 48.71
C LEU A 10 8.47 25.27 47.52
N PHE A 11 8.30 23.94 47.50
CA PHE A 11 8.56 23.13 46.30
C PHE A 11 7.47 23.39 45.24
N LEU A 12 7.80 24.21 44.23
CA LEU A 12 6.99 24.35 43.05
C LEU A 12 7.16 23.09 42.18
N LEU A 13 6.21 22.17 42.25
CA LEU A 13 6.13 21.05 41.30
C LEU A 13 5.86 21.65 39.91
N MET A 14 6.92 21.83 39.12
CA MET A 14 6.77 22.03 37.69
C MET A 14 6.21 20.73 37.06
N VAL A 15 4.94 20.74 36.74
CA VAL A 15 4.35 19.74 35.82
C VAL A 15 4.98 20.00 34.48
N ILE A 16 6.08 19.31 34.16
CA ILE A 16 6.61 19.27 32.80
C ILE A 16 5.56 18.52 31.98
N PRO A 17 4.96 19.14 30.95
CA PRO A 17 4.07 18.41 30.06
C PRO A 17 4.88 17.26 29.47
N SER A 18 4.45 16.03 29.72
CA SER A 18 5.02 14.84 29.11
C SER A 18 4.98 15.04 27.59
N ALA A 19 6.14 15.33 26.99
CA ALA A 19 6.27 15.28 25.54
C ALA A 19 5.80 13.89 25.11
N ALA A 20 4.87 13.83 24.17
CA ALA A 20 4.39 12.56 23.67
C ALA A 20 5.60 11.73 23.26
N GLN A 21 5.81 10.60 23.92
CA GLN A 21 6.94 9.72 23.64
C GLN A 21 6.76 9.18 22.21
N VAL A 22 7.56 9.65 21.26
CA VAL A 22 7.59 9.12 19.89
C VAL A 22 8.40 7.82 19.96
N LEU A 23 7.73 6.70 19.72
CA LEU A 23 8.38 5.40 19.59
C LEU A 23 8.98 5.29 18.18
N PRO A 24 10.15 4.66 18.02
CA PRO A 24 10.66 4.32 16.70
C PRO A 24 9.63 3.49 15.95
N MET A 25 9.36 3.86 14.67
CA MET A 25 8.47 3.08 13.82
C MET A 25 9.18 1.81 13.37
N ASP A 26 8.58 0.65 13.61
CA ASP A 26 9.08 -0.63 13.15
C ASP A 26 8.46 -1.01 11.80
N TYR A 27 9.29 -1.04 10.76
CA TYR A 27 8.90 -1.36 9.39
C TYR A 27 9.14 -2.84 9.00
N SER A 28 9.68 -3.66 9.91
CA SER A 28 9.94 -5.08 9.65
C SER A 28 8.68 -5.90 9.34
N TYR A 29 7.51 -5.35 9.66
CA TYR A 29 6.21 -5.96 9.38
C TYR A 29 5.68 -5.71 7.95
N CYS A 30 6.43 -5.01 7.11
CA CYS A 30 6.06 -4.79 5.71
C CYS A 30 6.38 -6.00 4.85
N GLY A 31 5.53 -6.28 3.84
CA GLY A 31 5.74 -7.35 2.87
C GLY A 31 4.98 -8.65 3.18
N TYR A 32 5.13 -9.59 2.26
CA TYR A 32 4.54 -10.93 2.32
C TYR A 32 4.82 -11.61 3.66
N GLU A 33 3.77 -12.09 4.33
CA GLU A 33 3.84 -12.75 5.64
C GLU A 33 4.73 -11.97 6.64
N ARG A 34 4.67 -10.62 6.62
CA ARG A 34 5.47 -9.72 7.46
C ARG A 34 6.99 -9.88 7.27
N SER A 35 7.41 -10.29 6.09
CA SER A 35 8.81 -10.68 5.76
C SER A 35 9.40 -11.80 6.66
N GLU A 36 8.58 -12.50 7.41
CA GLU A 36 9.00 -13.63 8.27
C GLU A 36 9.05 -14.96 7.52
N GLN A 37 8.40 -15.04 6.36
CA GLN A 37 8.36 -16.24 5.54
C GLN A 37 8.81 -15.94 4.11
N PRO A 38 9.52 -16.84 3.45
CA PRO A 38 9.87 -16.67 2.05
C PRO A 38 8.62 -16.73 1.17
N ILE A 39 8.62 -15.97 0.08
CA ILE A 39 7.60 -16.10 -0.98
C ILE A 39 7.63 -17.53 -1.54
N PRO A 40 6.48 -18.23 -1.58
CA PRO A 40 6.46 -19.65 -1.93
C PRO A 40 6.79 -19.88 -3.41
N ASN A 41 7.50 -20.96 -3.69
CA ASN A 41 7.67 -21.44 -5.06
C ASN A 41 6.48 -22.36 -5.41
N ALA A 42 5.45 -21.78 -6.02
CA ALA A 42 4.25 -22.51 -6.41
C ALA A 42 4.54 -23.56 -7.50
N ALA A 43 4.03 -24.78 -7.32
CA ALA A 43 4.16 -25.82 -8.33
C ALA A 43 3.38 -25.46 -9.61
N VAL A 44 3.99 -25.67 -10.77
CA VAL A 44 3.32 -25.48 -12.07
C VAL A 44 2.19 -26.48 -12.22
N LYS A 45 0.99 -25.99 -12.54
CA LYS A 45 -0.22 -26.80 -12.76
C LYS A 45 -0.71 -26.72 -14.21
N VAL A 46 -0.49 -25.61 -14.87
CA VAL A 46 -0.88 -25.39 -16.25
C VAL A 46 0.27 -24.70 -16.97
N TYR A 47 0.55 -25.13 -18.19
CA TYR A 47 1.53 -24.51 -19.09
C TYR A 47 0.82 -23.96 -20.30
N VAL A 48 1.14 -22.73 -20.71
CA VAL A 48 0.52 -22.03 -21.83
C VAL A 48 1.58 -21.52 -22.78
N GLN A 49 1.37 -21.70 -24.06
CA GLN A 49 2.18 -21.15 -25.15
C GLN A 49 1.41 -20.04 -25.88
N PRO A 50 2.12 -19.03 -26.43
CA PRO A 50 1.45 -18.00 -27.23
C PRO A 50 0.90 -18.58 -28.54
N THR A 51 -0.27 -18.11 -28.94
CA THR A 51 -0.94 -18.56 -30.18
C THR A 51 -0.68 -17.68 -31.36
N GLY A 52 -0.15 -16.45 -31.13
CA GLY A 52 0.00 -15.39 -32.15
C GLY A 52 -1.26 -14.55 -32.33
N GLY A 53 -2.39 -14.93 -31.75
CA GLY A 53 -3.65 -14.17 -31.74
C GLY A 53 -3.88 -13.48 -30.39
N ASP A 54 -5.17 -13.33 -29.99
CA ASP A 54 -5.55 -12.87 -28.66
C ASP A 54 -5.44 -14.03 -27.65
N ASP A 55 -4.43 -13.98 -26.80
CA ASP A 55 -4.14 -15.02 -25.81
C ASP A 55 -4.85 -14.76 -24.45
N ALA A 56 -5.52 -13.63 -24.26
CA ALA A 56 -6.17 -13.32 -23.00
C ALA A 56 -7.19 -14.38 -22.56
N PRO A 57 -8.08 -14.90 -23.44
CA PRO A 57 -9.02 -15.94 -23.06
C PRO A 57 -8.32 -17.23 -22.63
N LEU A 58 -7.23 -17.62 -23.32
CA LEU A 58 -6.47 -18.82 -23.05
C LEU A 58 -5.78 -18.74 -21.67
N ILE A 59 -5.12 -17.62 -21.39
CA ILE A 59 -4.46 -17.40 -20.10
C ILE A 59 -5.50 -17.31 -18.98
N GLN A 60 -6.63 -16.63 -19.20
CA GLN A 60 -7.69 -16.55 -18.20
C GLN A 60 -8.26 -17.94 -17.88
N GLN A 61 -8.49 -18.76 -18.90
CA GLN A 61 -8.92 -20.16 -18.70
C GLN A 61 -7.90 -20.95 -17.86
N ALA A 62 -6.60 -20.76 -18.10
CA ALA A 62 -5.54 -21.42 -17.30
C ALA A 62 -5.55 -20.95 -15.84
N ILE A 63 -5.74 -19.64 -15.61
CA ILE A 63 -5.93 -19.07 -14.27
C ILE A 63 -7.15 -19.71 -13.59
N ASP A 64 -8.26 -19.84 -14.28
CA ASP A 64 -9.50 -20.43 -13.77
C ASP A 64 -9.34 -21.94 -13.47
N MET A 65 -8.53 -22.66 -14.26
CA MET A 65 -8.20 -24.07 -14.00
C MET A 65 -7.38 -24.23 -12.71
N VAL A 66 -6.37 -23.39 -12.49
CA VAL A 66 -5.59 -23.38 -11.25
C VAL A 66 -6.46 -22.96 -10.07
N SER A 67 -7.39 -22.03 -10.27
CA SER A 67 -8.33 -21.56 -9.24
C SER A 67 -9.20 -22.68 -8.66
N ARG A 68 -9.47 -23.74 -9.42
CA ARG A 68 -10.25 -24.91 -8.98
C ARG A 68 -9.44 -25.96 -8.24
N GLN A 69 -8.09 -25.84 -8.25
CA GLN A 69 -7.22 -26.78 -7.52
C GLN A 69 -7.35 -26.57 -6.01
N LYS A 70 -7.10 -27.63 -5.25
CA LYS A 70 -6.94 -27.50 -3.80
C LYS A 70 -5.63 -26.79 -3.48
N PRO A 71 -5.60 -25.88 -2.50
CA PRO A 71 -4.35 -25.29 -2.06
C PRO A 71 -3.43 -26.35 -1.45
N ASP A 72 -2.13 -26.19 -1.67
CA ASP A 72 -1.10 -26.95 -0.95
C ASP A 72 -1.23 -26.69 0.55
N ALA A 73 -1.26 -27.75 1.35
CA ALA A 73 -1.52 -27.67 2.77
C ALA A 73 -0.43 -26.88 3.55
N ARG A 74 0.82 -26.87 3.04
CA ARG A 74 1.95 -26.20 3.68
C ARG A 74 2.13 -24.77 3.18
N LEU A 75 1.99 -24.55 1.88
CA LEU A 75 2.28 -23.26 1.24
C LEU A 75 1.05 -22.38 1.11
N GLY A 76 -0.15 -22.95 1.18
CA GLY A 76 -1.41 -22.21 1.01
C GLY A 76 -1.67 -21.74 -0.42
N VAL A 77 -0.83 -22.12 -1.41
CA VAL A 77 -0.99 -21.77 -2.82
C VAL A 77 -1.61 -22.92 -3.60
N ARG A 78 -2.40 -22.62 -4.63
CA ARG A 78 -3.05 -23.63 -5.50
C ARG A 78 -2.13 -24.09 -6.61
N GLY A 79 -1.23 -23.21 -7.05
CA GLY A 79 -0.23 -23.49 -8.07
C GLY A 79 0.02 -22.31 -8.99
N ALA A 80 0.91 -22.54 -9.95
CA ALA A 80 1.26 -21.56 -10.97
C ALA A 80 0.71 -21.95 -12.34
N VAL A 81 0.25 -20.92 -13.08
CA VAL A 81 0.18 -20.93 -14.53
C VAL A 81 1.56 -20.52 -15.03
N LEU A 82 2.27 -21.39 -15.72
CA LEU A 82 3.54 -21.09 -16.36
C LEU A 82 3.29 -20.71 -17.82
N LEU A 83 3.71 -19.49 -18.17
CA LEU A 83 3.70 -18.99 -19.54
C LEU A 83 5.04 -19.27 -20.19
N GLY A 84 5.02 -19.85 -21.36
CA GLY A 84 6.21 -20.16 -22.15
C GLY A 84 6.87 -18.93 -22.75
N ASP A 85 7.85 -19.19 -23.60
CA ASP A 85 8.59 -18.17 -24.32
C ASP A 85 7.72 -17.54 -25.42
N GLY A 86 7.84 -16.24 -25.62
CA GLY A 86 7.18 -15.51 -26.69
C GLY A 86 6.32 -14.34 -26.22
N VAL A 87 5.63 -13.74 -27.17
CA VAL A 87 4.74 -12.60 -26.93
C VAL A 87 3.29 -13.08 -26.94
N PHE A 88 2.62 -12.86 -25.83
CA PHE A 88 1.19 -13.09 -25.66
C PHE A 88 0.45 -11.76 -25.85
N ASN A 89 -0.36 -11.64 -26.87
CA ASN A 89 -1.17 -10.45 -27.08
C ASN A 89 -2.48 -10.56 -26.30
N LEU A 90 -2.86 -9.50 -25.60
CA LEU A 90 -4.02 -9.46 -24.71
C LEU A 90 -4.96 -8.34 -25.12
N ALA A 91 -6.09 -8.65 -25.73
CA ALA A 91 -7.12 -7.67 -26.02
C ALA A 91 -7.87 -7.23 -24.75
N THR A 92 -7.98 -8.11 -23.75
CA THR A 92 -8.65 -7.84 -22.48
C THR A 92 -7.70 -8.03 -21.30
N PRO A 93 -7.96 -7.39 -20.14
CA PRO A 93 -7.13 -7.59 -18.95
C PRO A 93 -7.31 -8.98 -18.35
N LEU A 94 -6.26 -9.45 -17.65
CA LEU A 94 -6.29 -10.69 -16.87
C LEU A 94 -6.76 -10.42 -15.44
N ARG A 95 -7.41 -11.43 -14.82
CA ARG A 95 -7.95 -11.30 -13.47
C ARG A 95 -7.68 -12.54 -12.61
N ILE A 96 -7.06 -12.34 -11.46
CA ILE A 96 -6.91 -13.35 -10.41
C ILE A 96 -7.93 -13.01 -9.33
N ARG A 97 -8.92 -13.89 -9.13
CA ARG A 97 -10.03 -13.73 -8.17
C ARG A 97 -10.15 -14.88 -7.17
N THR A 98 -9.11 -15.69 -7.09
CA THR A 98 -9.04 -16.83 -6.18
C THR A 98 -7.68 -16.87 -5.50
N SER A 99 -7.69 -17.03 -4.17
CA SER A 99 -6.46 -17.12 -3.37
C SER A 99 -5.52 -18.24 -3.85
N GLY A 100 -4.22 -18.00 -3.75
CA GLY A 100 -3.19 -19.00 -4.00
C GLY A 100 -2.87 -19.25 -5.48
N VAL A 101 -3.28 -18.40 -6.40
CA VAL A 101 -2.98 -18.49 -7.84
C VAL A 101 -1.76 -17.64 -8.17
N VAL A 102 -0.80 -18.22 -8.89
CA VAL A 102 0.41 -17.54 -9.34
C VAL A 102 0.46 -17.52 -10.87
N LEU A 103 0.68 -16.35 -11.46
CA LEU A 103 1.00 -16.19 -12.88
C LEU A 103 2.51 -16.03 -13.02
N ARG A 104 3.15 -16.95 -13.69
CA ARG A 104 4.60 -17.02 -13.84
C ARG A 104 5.02 -17.11 -15.30
N GLY A 105 5.97 -16.27 -15.71
CA GLY A 105 6.64 -16.41 -16.99
C GLY A 105 7.91 -17.29 -16.93
N SER A 106 8.47 -17.57 -18.08
CA SER A 106 9.73 -18.32 -18.24
C SER A 106 10.97 -17.42 -18.10
N GLY A 107 10.78 -16.12 -17.97
CA GLY A 107 11.84 -15.11 -17.82
C GLY A 107 11.39 -13.75 -18.32
N ARG A 108 11.98 -12.67 -17.76
CA ARG A 108 11.65 -11.28 -18.16
C ARG A 108 11.86 -11.01 -19.66
N ASP A 109 12.91 -11.59 -20.23
CA ASP A 109 13.26 -11.39 -21.63
C ASP A 109 12.66 -12.47 -22.54
N ARG A 110 11.95 -13.44 -21.97
CA ARG A 110 11.44 -14.61 -22.66
C ARG A 110 9.91 -14.61 -22.77
N THR A 111 9.21 -14.17 -21.72
CA THR A 111 7.75 -14.11 -21.67
C THR A 111 7.30 -12.67 -21.63
N ILE A 112 6.56 -12.21 -22.62
CA ILE A 112 6.03 -10.86 -22.73
C ILE A 112 4.51 -10.92 -22.85
N LEU A 113 3.80 -10.33 -21.89
CA LEU A 113 2.36 -10.08 -22.00
C LEU A 113 2.14 -8.68 -22.51
N ARG A 114 1.64 -8.54 -23.74
CA ARG A 114 1.41 -7.26 -24.38
C ARG A 114 -0.08 -6.94 -24.40
N LYS A 115 -0.49 -5.92 -23.63
CA LYS A 115 -1.87 -5.42 -23.64
C LYS A 115 -2.07 -4.55 -24.85
N THR A 116 -2.99 -4.95 -25.71
CA THR A 116 -3.40 -4.22 -26.90
C THR A 116 -4.73 -3.48 -26.67
N GLY A 117 -5.00 -2.46 -27.50
CA GLY A 117 -6.27 -1.72 -27.46
C GLY A 117 -6.29 -0.50 -26.54
N TYR A 118 -7.39 0.24 -26.57
CA TYR A 118 -7.56 1.59 -26.01
C TYR A 118 -8.15 1.59 -24.59
N ASP A 119 -7.76 0.67 -23.75
CA ASP A 119 -8.26 0.51 -22.39
C ASP A 119 -7.31 1.16 -21.39
N ARG A 120 -7.76 2.16 -20.64
CA ARG A 120 -6.99 2.86 -19.61
C ARG A 120 -6.92 2.12 -18.25
N GLY A 121 -7.40 0.90 -18.17
CA GLY A 121 -7.33 0.08 -16.97
C GLY A 121 -5.95 -0.54 -16.73
N ALA A 122 -5.88 -1.52 -15.82
CA ALA A 122 -4.69 -2.32 -15.59
C ALA A 122 -4.64 -3.54 -16.51
N LEU A 123 -3.41 -3.99 -16.84
CA LEU A 123 -3.21 -5.21 -17.61
C LEU A 123 -3.63 -6.44 -16.80
N LEU A 124 -3.29 -6.45 -15.49
CA LEU A 124 -3.60 -7.55 -14.60
C LEU A 124 -4.18 -7.06 -13.27
N TYR A 125 -5.27 -7.67 -12.83
CA TYR A 125 -5.90 -7.43 -11.55
C TYR A 125 -5.76 -8.64 -10.63
N ILE A 126 -5.30 -8.40 -9.40
CA ILE A 126 -5.48 -9.28 -8.25
C ILE A 126 -6.56 -8.62 -7.42
N GLU A 127 -7.80 -9.10 -7.54
CA GLU A 127 -8.95 -8.40 -6.97
C GLU A 127 -9.86 -9.34 -6.18
N GLY A 128 -9.93 -9.11 -4.89
CA GLY A 128 -10.87 -9.76 -3.99
C GLY A 128 -12.24 -9.08 -4.00
N ARG A 129 -13.01 -9.33 -2.93
CA ARG A 129 -14.29 -8.69 -2.69
C ARG A 129 -14.22 -7.83 -1.45
N SER A 130 -14.65 -6.58 -1.55
CA SER A 130 -14.55 -5.57 -0.49
C SER A 130 -15.56 -5.77 0.64
N GLN A 131 -16.50 -6.69 0.53
CA GLN A 131 -17.54 -6.90 1.53
C GLN A 131 -16.96 -7.31 2.88
N ARG A 132 -17.14 -6.44 3.88
CA ARG A 132 -16.80 -6.70 5.28
C ARG A 132 -18.05 -6.87 6.12
N ILE A 133 -17.98 -7.80 7.07
CA ILE A 133 -19.01 -8.02 8.08
C ILE A 133 -18.38 -7.55 9.39
N TYR A 134 -18.91 -6.47 9.93
CA TYR A 134 -18.41 -5.86 11.16
C TYR A 134 -19.07 -6.48 12.39
N GLY A 135 -18.28 -6.65 13.45
CA GLY A 135 -18.69 -7.14 14.75
C GLY A 135 -18.59 -6.06 15.84
N ASP A 136 -18.12 -6.49 17.02
CA ASP A 136 -18.01 -5.61 18.18
C ASP A 136 -17.10 -4.42 17.91
N THR A 137 -17.45 -3.28 18.51
CA THR A 137 -16.72 -2.02 18.44
C THR A 137 -16.39 -1.55 19.85
N VAL A 138 -15.11 -1.18 20.07
CA VAL A 138 -14.65 -0.65 21.36
C VAL A 138 -13.79 0.60 21.14
N GLU A 139 -13.76 1.47 22.15
CA GLU A 139 -12.89 2.63 22.15
C GLU A 139 -11.45 2.23 22.50
N VAL A 140 -10.50 2.84 21.78
CA VAL A 140 -9.06 2.69 21.99
C VAL A 140 -8.57 3.84 22.87
N GLU A 141 -7.75 3.53 23.87
CA GLU A 141 -7.12 4.53 24.73
C GLU A 141 -5.98 5.28 24.01
N ASN A 142 -5.48 6.34 24.65
CA ASN A 142 -4.33 7.08 24.11
C ASN A 142 -3.17 6.13 23.79
N THR A 143 -2.69 6.23 22.55
CA THR A 143 -1.65 5.33 22.04
C THR A 143 -0.65 6.15 21.23
N PRO A 144 0.65 6.08 21.52
CA PRO A 144 1.66 6.81 20.75
C PRO A 144 1.84 6.20 19.34
N ALA A 145 2.27 7.02 18.38
CA ALA A 145 2.74 6.53 17.09
C ALA A 145 3.91 5.54 17.29
N GLY A 146 3.99 4.50 16.48
CA GLY A 146 4.98 3.44 16.60
C GLY A 146 4.60 2.31 17.57
N ALA A 147 3.50 2.44 18.31
CA ALA A 147 3.08 1.40 19.25
C ALA A 147 2.59 0.13 18.55
N LEU A 148 3.13 -1.01 18.97
CA LEU A 148 2.66 -2.36 18.58
C LEU A 148 1.52 -2.86 19.48
N THR A 149 1.15 -2.10 20.50
CA THR A 149 0.07 -2.45 21.41
C THR A 149 -0.94 -1.31 21.48
N ILE A 150 -2.21 -1.67 21.62
CA ILE A 150 -3.28 -0.74 21.96
C ILE A 150 -4.01 -1.23 23.21
N SER A 151 -4.44 -0.31 24.07
CA SER A 151 -5.36 -0.61 25.17
C SER A 151 -6.78 -0.21 24.76
N VAL A 152 -7.75 -1.06 25.07
CA VAL A 152 -9.18 -0.82 24.82
C VAL A 152 -9.94 -0.70 26.13
N LYS A 153 -11.03 0.05 26.15
CA LYS A 153 -11.83 0.22 27.39
C LYS A 153 -12.35 -1.11 27.95
N SER A 154 -12.74 -2.02 27.07
CA SER A 154 -13.21 -3.35 27.45
C SER A 154 -12.91 -4.34 26.32
N LEU A 155 -12.38 -5.51 26.65
CA LEU A 155 -12.12 -6.57 25.67
C LEU A 155 -13.39 -7.41 25.46
N PRO A 156 -13.99 -7.42 24.24
CA PRO A 156 -15.12 -8.29 23.93
C PRO A 156 -14.72 -9.76 24.02
N LYS A 157 -15.61 -10.59 24.56
CA LYS A 157 -15.38 -12.06 24.69
C LYS A 157 -15.23 -12.77 23.34
N THR A 158 -15.73 -12.16 22.28
CA THR A 158 -15.62 -12.66 20.89
C THR A 158 -14.24 -12.45 20.27
N TRP A 159 -13.40 -11.57 20.85
CA TRP A 159 -12.08 -11.29 20.33
C TRP A 159 -11.05 -12.27 20.85
N THR A 160 -10.36 -12.90 19.92
CA THR A 160 -9.31 -13.89 20.19
C THR A 160 -8.07 -13.56 19.37
N VAL A 161 -6.97 -14.28 19.61
CA VAL A 161 -5.79 -14.24 18.75
C VAL A 161 -6.19 -14.56 17.31
N GLY A 162 -5.73 -13.76 16.35
CA GLY A 162 -6.09 -13.85 14.95
C GLY A 162 -7.30 -12.99 14.54
N THR A 163 -8.08 -12.44 15.47
CA THR A 163 -9.19 -11.53 15.15
C THR A 163 -8.64 -10.34 14.35
N ARG A 164 -9.30 -10.05 13.21
CA ARG A 164 -9.02 -8.86 12.40
C ARG A 164 -9.74 -7.66 12.99
N LEU A 165 -9.01 -6.57 13.15
CA LEU A 165 -9.50 -5.29 13.65
C LEU A 165 -9.32 -4.20 12.61
N LEU A 166 -10.33 -3.39 12.41
CA LEU A 166 -10.21 -2.07 11.82
C LEU A 166 -10.02 -1.08 12.97
N VAL A 167 -8.81 -0.55 13.13
CA VAL A 167 -8.55 0.56 14.06
C VAL A 167 -8.79 1.84 13.27
N TRP A 168 -9.85 2.56 13.61
CA TRP A 168 -10.30 3.74 12.91
C TRP A 168 -10.11 4.98 13.77
N ARG A 169 -9.25 5.89 13.31
CA ARG A 169 -8.99 7.20 13.88
C ARG A 169 -9.65 8.27 13.01
N PRO A 170 -10.68 8.98 13.51
CA PRO A 170 -11.35 10.03 12.76
C PRO A 170 -10.44 11.26 12.58
N SER A 171 -10.62 11.98 11.49
CA SER A 171 -10.14 13.33 11.30
C SER A 171 -11.19 14.32 11.80
N THR A 172 -11.01 14.84 13.02
CA THR A 172 -11.94 15.79 13.62
C THR A 172 -11.63 17.21 13.21
N ALA A 173 -12.61 18.11 13.30
CA ALA A 173 -12.43 19.54 12.99
C ALA A 173 -11.30 20.17 13.81
N ASP A 174 -11.21 19.86 15.10
CA ASP A 174 -10.17 20.41 15.98
C ASP A 174 -8.77 19.91 15.59
N TRP A 175 -8.65 18.64 15.20
CA TRP A 175 -7.39 18.11 14.71
C TRP A 175 -6.99 18.75 13.38
N ILE A 176 -7.91 18.89 12.42
CA ILE A 176 -7.68 19.54 11.12
C ILE A 176 -7.24 20.99 11.34
N ARG A 177 -7.93 21.71 12.25
CA ARG A 177 -7.58 23.09 12.63
C ARG A 177 -6.18 23.17 13.23
N SER A 178 -5.80 22.23 14.09
CA SER A 178 -4.48 22.21 14.71
C SER A 178 -3.33 22.05 13.70
N LEU A 179 -3.62 21.48 12.52
CA LEU A 179 -2.70 21.32 11.41
C LEU A 179 -2.75 22.50 10.42
N GLY A 180 -3.69 23.45 10.60
CA GLY A 180 -3.91 24.52 9.64
C GLY A 180 -4.49 24.09 8.30
N CYS A 181 -5.15 22.92 8.26
CA CYS A 181 -5.67 22.33 7.01
C CYS A 181 -7.16 22.63 6.76
N GLU A 182 -7.73 23.61 7.42
CA GLU A 182 -9.10 24.09 7.17
C GLU A 182 -9.23 24.88 5.85
N SER A 183 -8.13 25.46 5.37
CA SER A 183 -8.06 26.13 4.08
C SER A 183 -6.61 26.21 3.65
N PHE A 184 -6.27 25.67 2.49
CA PHE A 184 -4.90 25.68 1.97
C PHE A 184 -4.89 25.64 0.44
N GLY A 185 -3.83 26.19 -0.15
CA GLY A 185 -3.59 26.13 -1.58
C GLY A 185 -4.72 26.66 -2.46
N GLY A 186 -4.76 26.29 -3.71
CA GLY A 186 -5.79 26.69 -4.68
C GLY A 186 -5.71 28.14 -5.12
N GLY A 187 -6.10 29.05 -4.24
CA GLY A 187 -6.11 30.49 -4.48
C GLY A 187 -7.37 30.99 -5.19
N GLN A 188 -7.40 32.28 -5.51
CA GLN A 188 -8.61 32.99 -6.00
C GLN A 188 -9.20 32.40 -7.29
N ARG A 189 -8.39 31.81 -8.15
CA ARG A 189 -8.82 31.32 -9.46
C ARG A 189 -9.46 29.94 -9.42
N MET A 190 -9.04 29.07 -8.49
CA MET A 190 -9.49 27.67 -8.39
C MET A 190 -10.27 27.40 -7.09
N GLY A 191 -10.41 28.37 -6.22
CA GLY A 191 -10.88 28.18 -4.86
C GLY A 191 -9.79 27.63 -3.95
N TYR A 192 -10.03 27.70 -2.65
CA TYR A 192 -9.14 27.10 -1.66
C TYR A 192 -9.53 25.65 -1.39
N TRP A 193 -8.55 24.79 -1.23
CA TRP A 193 -8.76 23.45 -0.74
C TRP A 193 -8.89 23.44 0.77
N ALA A 194 -9.59 22.47 1.28
CA ALA A 194 -9.79 22.28 2.71
C ALA A 194 -9.92 20.79 3.01
N TRP A 195 -9.48 20.37 4.17
CA TRP A 195 -9.89 19.09 4.72
C TRP A 195 -11.15 19.28 5.56
N HIS A 196 -12.10 18.37 5.43
CA HIS A 196 -13.29 18.32 6.25
C HIS A 196 -13.26 17.11 7.20
N PRO A 197 -13.97 17.17 8.32
CA PRO A 197 -14.09 16.01 9.21
C PRO A 197 -14.54 14.76 8.45
N GLY A 198 -13.76 13.69 8.59
CA GLY A 198 -13.97 12.43 7.89
C GLY A 198 -13.17 12.23 6.59
N ASP A 199 -12.63 13.29 5.97
CA ASP A 199 -11.89 13.20 4.69
C ASP A 199 -10.56 12.46 4.85
N ILE A 200 -9.89 12.65 5.99
CA ILE A 200 -8.52 12.18 6.26
C ILE A 200 -8.51 11.16 7.41
N ASP A 201 -9.55 10.38 7.51
CA ASP A 201 -9.61 9.30 8.47
C ASP A 201 -8.51 8.27 8.22
N LEU A 202 -7.80 7.86 9.27
CA LEU A 202 -6.88 6.75 9.20
C LEU A 202 -7.56 5.45 9.63
N ARG A 203 -7.34 4.41 8.84
CA ARG A 203 -8.00 3.11 9.00
C ARG A 203 -6.95 2.01 8.87
N TRP A 204 -6.40 1.57 10.00
CA TRP A 204 -5.43 0.49 10.06
C TRP A 204 -6.13 -0.86 10.14
N ASN A 205 -5.81 -1.79 9.23
CA ASN A 205 -6.19 -3.19 9.37
C ASN A 205 -5.12 -3.91 10.19
N ARG A 206 -5.51 -4.42 11.34
CA ARG A 206 -4.60 -5.09 12.28
C ARG A 206 -5.15 -6.47 12.65
N ARG A 207 -4.25 -7.34 13.13
CA ARG A 207 -4.61 -8.62 13.75
C ARG A 207 -4.19 -8.62 15.21
N ILE A 208 -4.98 -9.23 16.05
CA ILE A 208 -4.62 -9.51 17.44
C ILE A 208 -3.59 -10.66 17.44
N MET A 209 -2.38 -10.39 17.88
CA MET A 209 -1.30 -11.37 18.00
C MET A 209 -1.27 -12.02 19.39
N SER A 210 -1.56 -11.23 20.43
CA SER A 210 -1.77 -11.66 21.81
C SER A 210 -2.51 -10.58 22.58
N TYR A 211 -2.95 -10.90 23.78
CA TYR A 211 -3.54 -9.90 24.67
C TYR A 211 -3.33 -10.24 26.15
N LYS A 212 -3.29 -9.20 26.98
CA LYS A 212 -3.23 -9.30 28.45
C LYS A 212 -4.16 -8.26 29.05
N GLY A 213 -5.22 -8.72 29.73
CA GLY A 213 -6.30 -7.82 30.16
C GLY A 213 -6.91 -7.12 28.94
N ASN A 214 -6.97 -5.80 28.97
CA ASN A 214 -7.50 -4.98 27.86
C ASN A 214 -6.44 -4.48 26.89
N THR A 215 -5.17 -4.91 27.04
CA THR A 215 -4.08 -4.53 26.14
C THR A 215 -3.87 -5.59 25.07
N LEU A 216 -3.95 -5.20 23.81
CA LEU A 216 -3.82 -6.04 22.63
C LEU A 216 -2.47 -5.80 21.96
N ALA A 217 -1.71 -6.84 21.67
CA ALA A 217 -0.58 -6.78 20.76
C ALA A 217 -1.07 -6.96 19.32
N LEU A 218 -0.58 -6.10 18.41
CA LEU A 218 -0.98 -6.04 17.01
C LEU A 218 0.11 -6.62 16.10
N ASP A 219 -0.29 -7.00 14.89
CA ASP A 219 0.61 -7.51 13.84
C ASP A 219 1.48 -6.43 13.17
N ALA A 220 1.20 -5.16 13.41
CA ALA A 220 2.00 -4.02 12.95
C ALA A 220 1.68 -2.77 13.80
N PRO A 221 2.60 -1.78 13.90
CA PRO A 221 2.36 -0.60 14.70
C PRO A 221 1.28 0.32 14.14
N VAL A 222 0.67 1.16 15.00
CA VAL A 222 -0.11 2.31 14.55
C VAL A 222 0.85 3.43 14.14
N THR A 223 0.59 4.06 13.01
CA THR A 223 1.55 4.99 12.38
C THR A 223 1.32 6.45 12.74
N LEU A 224 0.26 6.74 13.46
CA LEU A 224 -0.07 8.06 14.00
C LEU A 224 -0.62 7.91 15.41
N SER A 225 -0.34 8.89 16.27
CA SER A 225 -0.85 8.90 17.66
C SER A 225 -2.37 8.90 17.70
N ILE A 226 -2.91 8.08 18.60
CA ILE A 226 -4.32 8.08 18.99
C ILE A 226 -4.43 8.89 20.27
N GLU A 227 -5.13 10.02 20.21
CA GLU A 227 -5.27 10.93 21.33
C GLU A 227 -6.74 11.32 21.50
N GLN A 228 -7.27 11.17 22.71
CA GLN A 228 -8.69 11.45 23.01
C GLN A 228 -9.04 12.91 22.70
N ARG A 229 -8.11 13.85 22.93
CA ARG A 229 -8.31 15.27 22.60
C ARG A 229 -8.60 15.54 21.12
N TRP A 230 -8.19 14.62 20.22
CA TRP A 230 -8.41 14.69 18.78
C TRP A 230 -9.50 13.70 18.29
N GLY A 231 -10.34 13.19 19.21
CA GLY A 231 -11.41 12.27 18.90
C GLY A 231 -11.08 10.79 19.08
N GLY A 232 -9.86 10.47 19.55
CA GLY A 232 -9.44 9.10 19.85
C GLY A 232 -9.45 8.17 18.65
N ALA A 233 -9.76 6.90 18.89
CA ALA A 233 -10.00 5.89 17.87
C ALA A 233 -10.96 4.80 18.37
N LYS A 234 -11.50 4.04 17.40
CA LYS A 234 -12.30 2.84 17.66
C LYS A 234 -11.63 1.63 17.02
N ALA A 235 -11.64 0.51 17.72
CA ALA A 235 -11.30 -0.78 17.16
C ALA A 235 -12.58 -1.57 16.87
N VAL A 236 -12.72 -2.06 15.65
CA VAL A 236 -13.92 -2.76 15.15
C VAL A 236 -13.47 -4.12 14.63
N ALA A 237 -13.98 -5.21 15.22
CA ALA A 237 -13.73 -6.54 14.66
C ALA A 237 -14.44 -6.70 13.32
N TYR A 238 -13.80 -7.41 12.38
CA TYR A 238 -14.44 -7.72 11.10
C TYR A 238 -13.96 -9.04 10.52
N ILE A 239 -14.80 -9.60 9.65
CA ILE A 239 -14.43 -10.66 8.71
C ILE A 239 -14.63 -10.17 7.28
N GLN A 240 -13.81 -10.63 6.37
CA GLN A 240 -13.89 -10.32 4.92
C GLN A 240 -13.81 -11.61 4.12
N PRO A 241 -14.96 -12.29 3.87
CA PRO A 241 -14.97 -13.60 3.23
C PRO A 241 -14.38 -13.64 1.82
N GLY A 242 -14.36 -12.48 1.15
CA GLY A 242 -13.84 -12.34 -0.21
C GLY A 242 -12.42 -11.81 -0.30
N LEU A 243 -11.68 -11.71 0.82
CA LEU A 243 -10.28 -11.31 0.81
C LEU A 243 -9.42 -12.38 0.14
N LEU A 244 -8.62 -11.99 -0.84
CA LEU A 244 -7.66 -12.88 -1.47
C LEU A 244 -6.38 -12.98 -0.63
N GLU A 245 -5.74 -14.14 -0.70
CA GLU A 245 -4.45 -14.37 -0.06
C GLU A 245 -3.51 -15.15 -0.99
N ARG A 246 -2.21 -14.88 -0.88
CA ARG A 246 -1.12 -15.64 -1.53
C ARG A 246 -1.24 -15.74 -3.04
N CYS A 247 -1.56 -14.61 -3.69
CA CYS A 247 -1.53 -14.48 -5.15
C CYS A 247 -0.23 -13.83 -5.61
N GLY A 248 0.29 -14.24 -6.77
CA GLY A 248 1.57 -13.72 -7.25
C GLY A 248 1.64 -13.54 -8.75
N VAL A 249 2.48 -12.56 -9.17
CA VAL A 249 2.88 -12.32 -10.57
C VAL A 249 4.40 -12.29 -10.59
N GLU A 250 5.01 -13.12 -11.43
CA GLU A 250 6.46 -13.25 -11.37
C GLU A 250 7.12 -13.65 -12.69
N ASN A 251 8.36 -13.18 -12.84
CA ASN A 251 9.32 -13.65 -13.85
C ASN A 251 8.85 -13.47 -15.31
N LEU A 252 8.36 -12.27 -15.67
CA LEU A 252 7.86 -11.95 -17.02
C LEU A 252 7.97 -10.44 -17.31
N THR A 253 7.68 -10.05 -18.54
CA THR A 253 7.47 -8.65 -18.93
C THR A 253 5.98 -8.39 -19.14
N LEU A 254 5.49 -7.30 -18.58
CA LEU A 254 4.19 -6.69 -18.89
C LEU A 254 4.44 -5.45 -19.77
N GLU A 255 3.77 -5.37 -20.90
CA GLU A 255 3.95 -4.28 -21.86
C GLU A 255 2.60 -3.70 -22.26
N SER A 256 2.48 -2.37 -22.27
CA SER A 256 1.35 -1.68 -22.87
C SER A 256 1.68 -1.32 -24.31
N ASP A 257 0.88 -1.78 -25.27
CA ASP A 257 0.96 -1.29 -26.64
C ASP A 257 0.35 0.11 -26.72
N TYR A 258 0.87 0.95 -27.60
CA TYR A 258 0.44 2.34 -27.75
C TYR A 258 0.63 2.81 -29.19
N ASP A 259 -0.04 3.90 -29.58
CA ASP A 259 0.14 4.53 -30.88
C ASP A 259 1.51 5.24 -30.97
N ARG A 260 2.45 4.63 -31.67
CA ARG A 260 3.82 5.15 -31.82
C ARG A 260 3.91 6.43 -32.65
N THR A 261 2.85 6.84 -33.28
CA THR A 261 2.76 8.13 -34.00
C THR A 261 2.46 9.28 -33.03
N LEU A 262 2.00 8.96 -31.82
CA LEU A 262 1.69 9.91 -30.74
C LEU A 262 2.71 9.77 -29.61
N PRO A 263 3.70 10.67 -29.48
CA PRO A 263 4.79 10.55 -28.48
C PRO A 263 4.30 10.48 -27.02
N LYS A 264 3.07 10.95 -26.78
CA LYS A 264 2.45 11.03 -25.45
C LYS A 264 1.05 10.42 -25.49
N ASP A 265 0.89 9.32 -26.21
CA ASP A 265 -0.39 8.60 -26.24
C ASP A 265 -0.82 8.26 -24.80
N GLU A 266 -2.10 8.36 -24.52
CA GLU A 266 -2.73 7.95 -23.26
C GLU A 266 -3.93 7.03 -23.48
N ASN A 267 -4.25 6.72 -24.73
CA ASN A 267 -5.34 5.81 -25.07
C ASN A 267 -4.88 4.36 -25.12
N HIS A 268 -4.12 3.96 -24.10
CA HIS A 268 -3.61 2.61 -23.93
C HIS A 268 -3.64 2.19 -22.45
N CYS A 269 -3.11 1.03 -22.12
CA CYS A 269 -3.14 0.51 -20.75
C CYS A 269 -2.35 1.41 -19.79
N TRP A 270 -2.98 1.81 -18.68
CA TRP A 270 -2.36 2.73 -17.73
C TRP A 270 -1.53 2.02 -16.66
N ASP A 271 -2.03 0.91 -16.12
CA ASP A 271 -1.38 0.24 -15.01
C ASP A 271 -0.95 -1.18 -15.36
N GLY A 272 0.18 -1.61 -14.84
CA GLY A 272 0.66 -2.99 -15.03
C GLY A 272 -0.13 -3.97 -14.17
N VAL A 273 0.00 -3.87 -12.86
CA VAL A 273 -0.68 -4.72 -11.87
C VAL A 273 -1.43 -3.87 -10.85
N SER A 274 -2.71 -4.14 -10.67
CA SER A 274 -3.53 -3.55 -9.62
C SER A 274 -3.94 -4.61 -8.60
N ILE A 275 -3.70 -4.33 -7.30
CA ILE A 275 -3.96 -5.26 -6.20
C ILE A 275 -4.98 -4.62 -5.25
N THR A 276 -6.14 -5.23 -5.09
CA THR A 276 -7.21 -4.76 -4.19
C THR A 276 -7.87 -5.91 -3.45
N ASP A 277 -8.31 -5.65 -2.22
CA ASP A 277 -8.95 -6.67 -1.37
C ASP A 277 -8.15 -7.97 -1.30
N ALA A 278 -6.85 -7.80 -1.06
CA ALA A 278 -5.87 -8.89 -1.08
C ALA A 278 -4.80 -8.69 0.01
N GLU A 279 -4.30 -9.80 0.53
CA GLU A 279 -3.28 -9.84 1.57
C GLU A 279 -2.22 -10.90 1.23
N ASN A 280 -0.98 -10.71 1.66
CA ASN A 280 0.10 -11.65 1.40
C ASN A 280 0.27 -11.97 -0.10
N CYS A 281 0.30 -10.93 -0.93
CA CYS A 281 0.50 -11.05 -2.37
C CYS A 281 1.89 -10.55 -2.78
N TRP A 282 2.30 -10.91 -3.99
CA TRP A 282 3.61 -10.45 -4.48
C TRP A 282 3.63 -10.16 -5.98
N VAL A 283 4.54 -9.26 -6.35
CA VAL A 283 4.97 -9.00 -7.72
C VAL A 283 6.50 -9.01 -7.71
N ARG A 284 7.12 -9.98 -8.38
CA ARG A 284 8.59 -10.09 -8.35
C ARG A 284 9.19 -10.43 -9.70
N MET A 285 10.40 -9.89 -9.93
CA MET A 285 11.12 -10.12 -11.18
C MET A 285 10.25 -9.83 -12.42
N VAL A 286 9.53 -8.69 -12.39
CA VAL A 286 8.68 -8.22 -13.49
C VAL A 286 9.28 -6.96 -14.10
N THR A 287 9.34 -6.92 -15.44
CA THR A 287 9.62 -5.71 -16.20
C THR A 287 8.32 -5.12 -16.74
N PHE A 288 8.10 -3.85 -16.47
CA PHE A 288 6.95 -3.09 -16.97
C PHE A 288 7.43 -2.15 -18.07
N ARG A 289 6.70 -2.08 -19.17
CA ARG A 289 7.04 -1.20 -20.30
C ARG A 289 5.85 -0.39 -20.77
N HIS A 290 6.06 0.90 -20.98
CA HIS A 290 5.17 1.84 -21.65
C HIS A 290 3.88 2.17 -20.90
N PHE A 291 3.71 1.80 -19.64
CA PHE A 291 2.50 2.15 -18.89
C PHE A 291 2.39 3.66 -18.66
N ALA A 292 1.20 4.21 -18.81
CA ALA A 292 0.95 5.64 -18.66
C ALA A 292 0.84 6.07 -17.18
N GLY A 293 0.33 5.20 -16.33
CA GLY A 293 0.07 5.41 -14.92
C GLY A 293 1.11 4.75 -14.03
N SER A 294 0.84 3.56 -13.56
CA SER A 294 1.65 2.85 -12.58
C SER A 294 2.08 1.47 -13.05
N SER A 295 3.29 1.05 -12.68
CA SER A 295 3.70 -0.34 -12.84
C SER A 295 2.97 -1.25 -11.85
N VAL A 296 2.89 -0.83 -10.59
CA VAL A 296 2.13 -1.54 -9.55
C VAL A 296 1.35 -0.55 -8.72
N VAL A 297 0.05 -0.82 -8.56
CA VAL A 297 -0.85 -0.11 -7.64
C VAL A 297 -1.27 -1.07 -6.54
N VAL A 298 -0.86 -0.78 -5.31
CA VAL A 298 -1.36 -1.47 -4.11
C VAL A 298 -2.50 -0.65 -3.54
N GLY A 299 -3.72 -1.11 -3.75
CA GLY A 299 -4.94 -0.40 -3.40
C GLY A 299 -5.18 -0.33 -1.88
N ARG A 300 -6.12 0.52 -1.49
CA ARG A 300 -6.45 0.86 -0.10
C ARG A 300 -6.86 -0.34 0.76
N SER A 301 -7.45 -1.35 0.15
CA SER A 301 -7.90 -2.59 0.81
C SER A 301 -6.87 -3.72 0.74
N ALA A 302 -5.67 -3.47 0.21
CA ALA A 302 -4.60 -4.44 0.14
C ALA A 302 -3.57 -4.22 1.26
N SER A 303 -2.95 -5.32 1.72
CA SER A 303 -1.95 -5.29 2.78
C SER A 303 -0.94 -6.44 2.65
N GLN A 304 0.23 -6.30 3.29
CA GLN A 304 1.29 -7.32 3.29
C GLN A 304 1.69 -7.75 1.87
N VAL A 305 1.89 -6.77 0.99
CA VAL A 305 2.31 -7.00 -0.39
C VAL A 305 3.82 -6.80 -0.50
N THR A 306 4.51 -7.71 -1.18
CA THR A 306 5.92 -7.54 -1.58
C THR A 306 6.01 -7.28 -3.08
N VAL A 307 6.67 -6.19 -3.45
CA VAL A 307 7.07 -5.87 -4.83
C VAL A 307 8.59 -5.85 -4.86
N GLU A 308 9.21 -6.80 -5.54
CA GLU A 308 10.66 -6.93 -5.51
C GLU A 308 11.29 -7.24 -6.86
N ASP A 309 12.52 -6.74 -7.06
CA ASP A 309 13.31 -6.97 -8.26
C ASP A 309 12.57 -6.58 -9.56
N CYS A 310 11.74 -5.54 -9.49
CA CYS A 310 10.92 -5.07 -10.61
C CYS A 310 11.56 -3.88 -11.33
N LYS A 311 11.27 -3.71 -12.62
CA LYS A 311 11.74 -2.58 -13.43
C LYS A 311 10.58 -1.93 -14.17
N SER A 312 10.52 -0.60 -14.15
CA SER A 312 9.60 0.21 -14.93
C SER A 312 10.37 1.00 -15.96
N LEU A 313 10.12 0.75 -17.24
CA LEU A 313 10.91 1.26 -18.34
C LEU A 313 10.05 2.03 -19.33
N ALA A 314 10.57 3.18 -19.81
CA ALA A 314 10.03 3.94 -20.92
C ALA A 314 8.50 4.19 -20.84
N PRO A 315 7.97 4.81 -19.76
CA PRO A 315 6.54 5.10 -19.65
C PRO A 315 6.09 6.07 -20.75
N VAL A 316 4.87 5.87 -21.26
CA VAL A 316 4.30 6.69 -22.36
C VAL A 316 3.05 7.40 -21.86
N SER A 317 3.13 8.72 -21.73
CA SER A 317 2.01 9.60 -21.35
C SER A 317 2.46 11.07 -21.35
N GLU A 318 1.56 11.98 -21.09
CA GLU A 318 1.90 13.33 -20.66
C GLU A 318 2.69 13.28 -19.34
N ILE A 319 3.49 14.35 -19.10
CA ILE A 319 4.23 14.54 -17.86
C ILE A 319 3.41 15.48 -16.97
N GLY A 320 2.67 14.93 -16.02
CA GLY A 320 1.84 15.71 -15.11
C GLY A 320 0.63 14.96 -14.55
N GLY A 321 0.00 15.54 -13.58
CA GLY A 321 -1.21 15.03 -12.95
C GLY A 321 -1.03 13.66 -12.30
N LEU A 322 -1.90 12.71 -12.65
CA LEU A 322 -1.92 11.38 -12.06
C LEU A 322 -1.06 10.33 -12.81
N ARG A 323 -0.31 10.77 -13.85
CA ARG A 323 0.49 9.89 -14.69
C ARG A 323 1.81 9.55 -14.02
N ARG A 324 2.43 8.44 -14.42
CA ARG A 324 3.79 8.03 -14.06
C ARG A 324 4.03 8.01 -12.55
N ARG A 325 3.04 7.56 -11.79
CA ARG A 325 3.19 7.22 -10.38
C ARG A 325 3.61 5.76 -10.27
N THR A 326 4.87 5.48 -10.45
CA THR A 326 5.39 4.18 -10.88
C THR A 326 5.07 3.05 -9.92
N TYR A 327 5.51 3.16 -8.66
CA TYR A 327 5.21 2.19 -7.59
C TYR A 327 4.38 2.89 -6.53
N LEU A 328 3.08 2.62 -6.56
CA LEU A 328 2.08 3.39 -5.82
C LEU A 328 1.38 2.54 -4.77
N VAL A 329 1.36 3.03 -3.52
CA VAL A 329 0.63 2.39 -2.42
C VAL A 329 -0.39 3.32 -1.79
N PHE A 330 -1.62 2.83 -1.69
CA PHE A 330 -2.71 3.38 -0.87
C PHE A 330 -3.04 2.48 0.31
N GLY A 331 -2.49 1.26 0.32
CA GLY A 331 -2.65 0.25 1.35
C GLY A 331 -1.64 0.38 2.48
N GLU A 332 -1.34 -0.73 3.10
CA GLU A 332 -0.48 -0.79 4.28
C GLU A 332 0.37 -2.05 4.32
N LYS A 333 1.41 -2.02 5.16
CA LYS A 333 2.32 -3.15 5.36
C LYS A 333 2.92 -3.66 4.05
N THR A 334 3.19 -2.73 3.10
CA THR A 334 3.73 -3.04 1.78
C THR A 334 5.22 -2.80 1.76
N LEU A 335 5.96 -3.72 1.16
CA LEU A 335 7.39 -3.62 0.91
C LEU A 335 7.64 -3.53 -0.60
N PHE A 336 8.30 -2.45 -1.02
CA PHE A 336 8.94 -2.33 -2.33
C PHE A 336 10.45 -2.44 -2.11
N GLN A 337 11.09 -3.40 -2.76
CA GLN A 337 12.54 -3.55 -2.61
C GLN A 337 13.24 -3.88 -3.91
N ARG A 338 14.43 -3.31 -4.10
CA ARG A 338 15.27 -3.49 -5.31
C ARG A 338 14.48 -3.24 -6.59
N CYS A 339 13.64 -2.19 -6.56
CA CYS A 339 12.85 -1.76 -7.71
C CYS A 339 13.58 -0.63 -8.44
N TYR A 340 13.46 -0.63 -9.76
CA TYR A 340 14.03 0.38 -10.64
C TYR A 340 12.94 1.07 -11.45
N SER A 341 13.07 2.37 -11.69
CA SER A 341 12.11 3.19 -12.45
C SER A 341 12.81 4.18 -13.36
N GLU A 342 12.22 4.51 -14.49
CA GLU A 342 12.66 5.56 -15.40
C GLU A 342 11.56 6.57 -15.65
N TYR A 343 11.92 7.87 -15.70
CA TYR A 343 11.05 8.96 -16.17
C TYR A 343 9.72 9.08 -15.43
N GLY A 344 9.66 8.67 -14.17
CA GLY A 344 8.47 8.82 -13.34
C GLY A 344 8.22 10.25 -12.91
N ILE A 345 7.01 10.55 -12.46
CA ILE A 345 6.70 11.81 -11.75
C ILE A 345 6.74 11.58 -10.24
N ASN A 346 6.24 10.43 -9.79
CA ASN A 346 6.34 9.99 -8.42
C ASN A 346 6.75 8.51 -8.47
N ASP A 347 8.03 8.22 -8.52
CA ASP A 347 8.51 6.85 -8.76
C ASP A 347 8.17 5.92 -7.61
N TYR A 348 8.29 6.41 -6.37
CA TYR A 348 7.99 5.68 -5.14
C TYR A 348 7.05 6.54 -4.29
N ALA A 349 5.77 6.20 -4.30
CA ALA A 349 4.75 7.06 -3.73
C ALA A 349 3.74 6.33 -2.86
N ALA A 350 3.36 6.99 -1.77
CA ALA A 350 2.22 6.61 -0.96
C ALA A 350 1.28 7.81 -0.80
N GLY A 351 -0.02 7.58 -0.80
CA GLY A 351 -0.92 8.71 -0.71
C GLY A 351 -2.36 8.39 -0.37
N HIS A 352 -3.15 9.46 -0.34
CA HIS A 352 -4.58 9.41 -0.04
C HIS A 352 -4.90 8.65 1.26
N THR A 353 -4.24 9.05 2.35
CA THR A 353 -4.41 8.45 3.67
C THR A 353 -3.95 6.98 3.76
N ALA A 354 -2.90 6.59 2.98
CA ALA A 354 -2.28 5.29 3.15
C ALA A 354 -1.87 5.10 4.62
N PRO A 355 -2.44 4.14 5.34
CA PRO A 355 -2.28 4.11 6.79
C PRO A 355 -0.91 3.60 7.24
N GLY A 356 -0.19 2.86 6.39
CA GLY A 356 1.12 2.30 6.71
C GLY A 356 1.12 1.28 7.88
N PRO A 357 2.31 0.79 8.29
CA PRO A 357 3.62 1.12 7.72
C PRO A 357 3.79 0.64 6.28
N ASN A 358 4.58 1.37 5.49
CA ASN A 358 5.00 0.97 4.14
C ASN A 358 6.49 1.28 3.97
N ALA A 359 7.21 0.46 3.21
CA ALA A 359 8.65 0.61 3.04
C ALA A 359 9.08 0.53 1.57
N PHE A 360 9.98 1.43 1.19
CA PHE A 360 10.74 1.41 -0.05
C PHE A 360 12.21 1.22 0.31
N VAL A 361 12.82 0.12 -0.16
CA VAL A 361 14.15 -0.32 0.27
C VAL A 361 15.01 -0.64 -0.94
N GLN A 362 16.21 -0.08 -1.00
CA GLN A 362 17.16 -0.32 -2.08
C GLN A 362 16.55 -0.08 -3.48
N CYS A 363 15.85 1.03 -3.63
CA CYS A 363 15.16 1.38 -4.86
C CYS A 363 15.88 2.52 -5.59
N ASP A 364 15.94 2.44 -6.92
CA ASP A 364 16.59 3.43 -7.76
C ASP A 364 15.63 3.98 -8.81
N SER A 365 15.67 5.29 -9.04
CA SER A 365 15.02 5.91 -10.19
C SER A 365 16.00 6.70 -11.01
N TRP A 366 15.75 6.77 -12.32
CA TRP A 366 16.57 7.48 -13.29
C TRP A 366 15.73 8.54 -14.00
N GLN A 367 16.26 9.77 -14.05
CA GLN A 367 15.63 10.92 -14.69
C GLN A 367 14.18 11.16 -14.27
N SER A 368 13.92 11.16 -12.98
CA SER A 368 12.60 11.47 -12.43
C SER A 368 12.18 12.90 -12.76
N TYR A 369 10.93 13.10 -13.18
CA TYR A 369 10.36 14.41 -13.49
C TYR A 369 9.70 15.10 -12.30
N GLY A 370 9.51 14.39 -11.20
CA GLY A 370 8.92 14.93 -9.99
C GLY A 370 9.30 14.12 -8.75
N PRO A 371 8.97 14.62 -7.55
CA PRO A 371 9.44 14.05 -6.31
C PRO A 371 8.73 12.76 -5.93
N SER A 372 9.49 11.84 -5.32
CA SER A 372 8.95 10.67 -4.61
C SER A 372 8.58 11.04 -3.17
N GLY A 373 7.70 10.27 -2.54
CA GLY A 373 7.27 10.48 -1.15
C GLY A 373 5.77 10.35 -0.93
N SER A 374 5.26 11.04 0.08
CA SER A 374 3.82 11.15 0.33
C SER A 374 3.18 12.10 -0.67
N ILE A 375 2.10 11.66 -1.33
CA ILE A 375 1.40 12.43 -2.36
C ILE A 375 -0.07 12.66 -2.02
N SER A 376 -0.62 13.77 -2.48
CA SER A 376 -2.04 14.16 -2.47
C SER A 376 -2.66 14.37 -1.08
N SER A 377 -2.25 13.67 -0.06
CA SER A 377 -2.70 13.82 1.32
C SER A 377 -1.76 13.06 2.24
N MET A 378 -2.01 13.13 3.54
CA MET A 378 -1.22 12.48 4.56
C MET A 378 -1.07 10.97 4.32
N ALA A 379 0.16 10.45 4.38
CA ALA A 379 0.47 9.02 4.40
C ALA A 379 1.55 8.77 5.48
N PRO A 380 1.14 8.51 6.74
CA PRO A 380 2.08 8.29 7.83
C PRO A 380 2.73 6.91 7.75
N GLY A 381 3.89 6.76 8.40
CA GLY A 381 4.58 5.47 8.48
C GLY A 381 5.19 5.05 7.14
N LEU A 382 5.96 5.93 6.51
CA LEU A 382 6.77 5.62 5.33
C LEU A 382 8.24 5.50 5.70
N LEU A 383 8.89 4.46 5.18
CA LEU A 383 10.33 4.27 5.19
C LEU A 383 10.88 4.37 3.77
N PHE A 384 11.93 5.15 3.61
CA PHE A 384 12.80 5.16 2.44
C PHE A 384 14.20 4.81 2.93
N ASP A 385 14.68 3.62 2.62
CA ASP A 385 15.97 3.11 3.04
C ASP A 385 16.81 2.75 1.82
N LEU A 386 17.97 3.40 1.66
CA LEU A 386 18.83 3.26 0.47
C LEU A 386 18.07 3.52 -0.85
N VAL A 387 17.24 4.56 -0.87
CA VAL A 387 16.50 4.96 -2.07
C VAL A 387 17.22 6.11 -2.75
N ASN A 388 17.49 5.97 -4.04
CA ASN A 388 18.10 6.98 -4.89
C ASN A 388 17.09 7.50 -5.91
N ILE A 389 16.94 8.84 -5.99
CA ILE A 389 16.06 9.52 -6.95
C ILE A 389 16.93 10.44 -7.82
N ASP A 390 17.37 9.94 -8.97
CA ASP A 390 18.10 10.74 -9.93
C ASP A 390 17.15 11.68 -10.70
N GLY A 391 17.54 12.95 -10.80
CA GLY A 391 16.80 13.99 -11.52
C GLY A 391 15.75 14.74 -10.69
N ASN A 392 15.43 14.29 -9.48
CA ASN A 392 14.48 14.95 -8.57
C ASN A 392 14.75 14.61 -7.11
N ASP A 393 13.79 14.90 -6.23
CA ASP A 393 13.91 14.80 -4.78
C ASP A 393 13.12 13.63 -4.19
N LEU A 394 13.58 13.15 -3.04
CA LEU A 394 12.73 12.46 -2.07
C LEU A 394 12.19 13.51 -1.10
N LEU A 395 10.89 13.81 -1.18
CA LEU A 395 10.29 14.88 -0.40
C LEU A 395 9.59 14.37 0.85
N LEU A 396 10.11 14.83 1.98
CA LEU A 396 9.42 14.85 3.26
C LEU A 396 9.17 16.31 3.63
N ARG A 397 7.95 16.80 3.46
CA ARG A 397 7.62 18.19 3.77
C ARG A 397 6.23 18.33 4.35
N ASN A 398 6.08 19.28 5.25
CA ASN A 398 4.79 19.89 5.54
C ASN A 398 4.66 21.09 4.60
N LEU A 399 3.68 21.05 3.71
CA LEU A 399 3.50 22.10 2.72
C LEU A 399 3.08 23.39 3.41
N GLU A 400 3.83 24.48 3.20
CA GLU A 400 3.37 25.79 3.57
C GLU A 400 2.05 26.06 2.85
N LEU A 401 1.01 26.29 3.63
CA LEU A 401 -0.37 26.37 3.16
C LEU A 401 -0.60 27.44 2.08
N GLU A 402 0.28 28.45 2.02
CA GLU A 402 0.20 29.57 1.08
C GLU A 402 0.71 29.23 -0.33
N LYS A 403 1.44 28.13 -0.51
CA LYS A 403 2.16 27.81 -1.77
C LYS A 403 1.53 26.70 -2.58
N PHE A 404 0.45 26.08 -2.08
CA PHE A 404 -0.15 24.93 -2.71
C PHE A 404 -1.62 25.12 -3.03
N GLY A 405 -1.78 25.46 -4.26
CA GLY A 405 -2.89 24.99 -5.00
C GLY A 405 -2.51 23.69 -5.66
#